data_cf162fcb871b63090f1583d43eaccff8
#
_entry.id   cf162fcb871b63090f1583d43eaccff8
#
_cell.length_a   1.000
_cell.length_b   1.000
_cell.length_c   1.000
_cell.angle_alpha   90.00
_cell.angle_beta   90.00
_cell.angle_gamma   90.00
#
_symmetry.space_group_name_H-M   'P 1'
#
loop_
_entity.id
_entity.type
_entity.pdbx_description
1 polymer ?
#
loop_
_entity_poly.entity_id
_entity_poly.type
_entity_poly.pdbx_seq_one_letter_code
_entity_poly.pdbx_strand_id
1 'polypeptide(L)'
;KSPLCGRRLKTFEMEYVTDKSMWEEPSNPYYSRYYDKSFCCQILHEFGLYDDDAHIINGHTPVHAIEGENPVRANGKLFVIDGGFCRAMNKKTGIAGYTLIYNSHGLRLKAHTPFTSVEDALINNTDIETSSEVEENDKRRMLVKDTDIGKRLIGEIDDLHKLLENYRRL
;
A
#
# COMPACT_ATOMS: atom_id res chain seq x y z
N LYS A 1 28.34 -18.32 1.37
CA LYS A 1 27.82 -17.31 2.32
C LYS A 1 28.61 -16.02 2.12
N SER A 2 27.94 -14.87 2.26
CA SER A 2 28.58 -13.56 2.18
C SER A 2 29.66 -13.43 3.27
N PRO A 3 30.89 -13.02 2.91
CA PRO A 3 31.94 -12.74 3.89
C PRO A 3 31.60 -11.54 4.79
N LEU A 4 30.70 -10.63 4.34
CA LEU A 4 30.33 -9.43 5.08
C LEU A 4 29.27 -9.68 6.16
N CYS A 5 28.34 -10.60 5.92
CA CYS A 5 27.21 -10.79 6.85
C CYS A 5 26.92 -12.25 7.25
N GLY A 6 27.73 -13.19 6.79
CA GLY A 6 27.57 -14.63 7.07
C GLY A 6 26.30 -15.27 6.50
N ARG A 7 25.50 -14.50 5.76
CA ARG A 7 24.25 -14.92 5.09
C ARG A 7 24.52 -15.17 3.60
N ARG A 8 23.50 -15.01 2.77
CA ARG A 8 23.64 -15.12 1.32
C ARG A 8 24.38 -13.91 0.75
N LEU A 9 24.93 -14.07 -0.45
CA LEU A 9 25.58 -12.97 -1.15
C LEU A 9 24.61 -11.83 -1.40
N LYS A 10 25.07 -10.61 -1.20
CA LYS A 10 24.37 -9.40 -1.62
C LYS A 10 24.56 -9.18 -3.13
N THR A 11 23.66 -8.46 -3.77
CA THR A 11 23.73 -8.19 -5.22
C THR A 11 25.09 -7.65 -5.67
N PHE A 12 25.68 -6.73 -4.91
CA PHE A 12 27.00 -6.17 -5.24
C PHE A 12 28.16 -7.18 -5.01
N GLU A 13 27.98 -8.19 -4.14
CA GLU A 13 28.97 -9.25 -3.93
C GLU A 13 28.95 -10.26 -5.07
N MET A 14 27.80 -10.43 -5.74
CA MET A 14 27.65 -11.36 -6.87
C MET A 14 28.55 -11.00 -8.04
N GLU A 15 28.90 -9.71 -8.23
CA GLU A 15 29.82 -9.27 -9.25
C GLU A 15 31.24 -9.88 -9.12
N TYR A 16 31.62 -10.27 -7.90
CA TYR A 16 32.93 -10.87 -7.60
C TYR A 16 32.91 -12.39 -7.56
N VAL A 17 31.75 -13.01 -7.74
CA VAL A 17 31.58 -14.47 -7.70
C VAL A 17 31.28 -14.99 -9.10
N THR A 18 32.22 -15.74 -9.66
CA THR A 18 32.10 -16.31 -11.02
C THR A 18 31.13 -17.47 -11.10
N ASP A 19 30.93 -18.19 -10.02
CA ASP A 19 29.98 -19.30 -9.95
C ASP A 19 28.54 -18.80 -9.81
N LYS A 20 27.82 -18.79 -10.92
CA LYS A 20 26.42 -18.33 -10.99
C LYS A 20 25.44 -19.18 -10.16
N SER A 21 25.77 -20.41 -9.82
CA SER A 21 24.93 -21.24 -8.95
C SER A 21 24.80 -20.65 -7.54
N MET A 22 25.77 -19.84 -7.13
CA MET A 22 25.76 -19.13 -5.86
C MET A 22 24.92 -17.85 -5.86
N TRP A 23 24.46 -17.41 -7.03
CA TRP A 23 23.63 -16.20 -7.19
C TRP A 23 22.15 -16.45 -6.91
N GLU A 24 21.76 -17.73 -6.80
CA GLU A 24 20.38 -18.09 -6.54
C GLU A 24 19.96 -17.62 -5.13
N GLU A 25 19.07 -16.66 -5.10
CA GLU A 25 18.52 -16.11 -3.87
C GLU A 25 17.05 -16.55 -3.76
N PRO A 26 16.71 -17.43 -2.79
CA PRO A 26 15.32 -17.80 -2.62
C PRO A 26 14.52 -16.58 -2.16
N SER A 27 13.38 -16.40 -2.77
CA SER A 27 12.42 -15.35 -2.43
C SER A 27 12.02 -15.46 -0.96
N ASN A 28 11.76 -14.30 -0.35
CA ASN A 28 11.20 -14.24 0.99
C ASN A 28 9.84 -14.96 0.99
N PRO A 29 9.54 -15.85 1.95
CA PRO A 29 8.25 -16.55 2.04
C PRO A 29 7.04 -15.62 2.09
N TYR A 30 7.21 -14.35 2.46
CA TYR A 30 6.18 -13.34 2.41
C TYR A 30 5.53 -13.26 1.01
N TYR A 31 6.32 -13.18 -0.04
CA TYR A 31 5.84 -13.01 -1.42
C TYR A 31 5.08 -14.20 -1.98
N SER A 32 5.26 -15.39 -1.43
CA SER A 32 4.48 -16.57 -1.79
C SER A 32 3.14 -16.67 -1.03
N ARG A 33 3.01 -15.98 0.09
CA ARG A 33 1.86 -16.09 1.01
C ARG A 33 0.97 -14.85 1.08
N TYR A 34 1.41 -13.72 0.53
CA TYR A 34 0.68 -12.44 0.64
C TYR A 34 -0.63 -12.39 -0.19
N TYR A 35 -0.96 -13.46 -0.91
CA TYR A 35 -2.29 -13.67 -1.52
C TYR A 35 -3.30 -14.27 -0.53
N ASP A 36 -2.83 -14.86 0.56
CA ASP A 36 -3.68 -15.50 1.56
C ASP A 36 -4.18 -14.47 2.58
N LYS A 37 -5.51 -14.32 2.67
CA LYS A 37 -6.17 -13.43 3.63
C LYS A 37 -5.78 -13.75 5.07
N SER A 38 -5.72 -15.04 5.42
CA SER A 38 -5.44 -15.44 6.80
C SER A 38 -4.02 -15.08 7.21
N PHE A 39 -3.07 -15.20 6.29
CA PHE A 39 -1.70 -14.78 6.50
C PHE A 39 -1.57 -13.26 6.66
N CYS A 40 -2.26 -12.48 5.83
CA CYS A 40 -2.29 -11.02 5.96
C CYS A 40 -2.92 -10.59 7.30
N CYS A 41 -4.01 -11.24 7.71
CA CYS A 41 -4.60 -10.96 9.02
C CYS A 41 -3.67 -11.31 10.18
N GLN A 42 -2.91 -12.42 10.11
CA GLN A 42 -1.89 -12.72 11.12
C GLN A 42 -0.85 -11.61 11.24
N ILE A 43 -0.36 -11.08 10.12
CA ILE A 43 0.58 -9.96 10.12
C ILE A 43 -0.06 -8.73 10.79
N LEU A 44 -1.28 -8.36 10.41
CA LEU A 44 -1.98 -7.22 11.01
C LEU A 44 -2.13 -7.38 12.53
N HIS A 45 -2.48 -8.59 12.99
CA HIS A 45 -2.61 -8.90 14.41
C HIS A 45 -1.30 -8.74 15.18
N GLU A 46 -0.15 -9.09 14.58
CA GLU A 46 1.17 -8.87 15.20
C GLU A 46 1.46 -7.37 15.42
N PHE A 47 0.83 -6.49 14.63
CA PHE A 47 0.88 -5.05 14.82
C PHE A 47 -0.28 -4.49 15.68
N GLY A 48 -1.10 -5.36 16.29
CA GLY A 48 -2.23 -4.96 17.13
C GLY A 48 -3.43 -4.41 16.34
N LEU A 49 -3.50 -4.68 15.04
CA LEU A 49 -4.58 -4.25 14.15
C LEU A 49 -5.56 -5.39 13.94
N TYR A 50 -6.72 -5.33 14.58
CA TYR A 50 -7.73 -6.39 14.55
C TYR A 50 -8.98 -6.02 13.76
N ASP A 51 -9.09 -4.76 13.33
CA ASP A 51 -10.24 -4.24 12.61
C ASP A 51 -10.32 -4.78 11.18
N ASP A 52 -11.53 -4.94 10.69
CA ASP A 52 -11.76 -5.39 9.31
C ASP A 52 -11.24 -4.38 8.28
N ASP A 53 -11.17 -3.11 8.66
CA ASP A 53 -10.68 -1.99 7.81
C ASP A 53 -9.16 -1.82 7.88
N ALA A 54 -8.44 -2.71 8.57
CA ALA A 54 -7.00 -2.71 8.59
C ALA A 54 -6.42 -3.35 7.33
N HIS A 55 -5.45 -2.69 6.70
CA HIS A 55 -4.85 -3.10 5.43
C HIS A 55 -3.32 -3.08 5.49
N ILE A 56 -2.71 -3.93 4.68
CA ILE A 56 -1.27 -3.90 4.38
C ILE A 56 -1.08 -3.16 3.07
N ILE A 57 -0.22 -2.14 3.06
CA ILE A 57 0.18 -1.44 1.84
C ILE A 57 1.61 -1.83 1.52
N ASN A 58 1.81 -2.39 0.32
CA ASN A 58 3.08 -2.93 -0.12
C ASN A 58 3.62 -2.17 -1.33
N GLY A 59 4.93 -1.91 -1.31
CA GLY A 59 5.68 -1.32 -2.43
C GLY A 59 6.86 -2.20 -2.84
N HIS A 60 7.80 -1.64 -3.60
CA HIS A 60 9.08 -2.24 -4.01
C HIS A 60 8.98 -3.39 -5.02
N THR A 61 7.94 -4.20 -4.98
CA THR A 61 7.73 -5.28 -5.95
C THR A 61 6.59 -4.87 -6.87
N PRO A 62 6.88 -4.49 -8.12
CA PRO A 62 5.86 -3.95 -9.02
C PRO A 62 4.83 -5.02 -9.43
N VAL A 63 3.61 -4.55 -9.63
CA VAL A 63 2.52 -5.36 -10.21
C VAL A 63 2.75 -5.54 -11.70
N HIS A 64 2.66 -6.76 -12.19
CA HIS A 64 2.74 -7.10 -13.61
C HIS A 64 1.35 -7.03 -14.25
N ALA A 65 0.84 -5.81 -14.44
CA ALA A 65 -0.51 -5.58 -14.99
C ALA A 65 -0.71 -6.16 -16.39
N ILE A 66 0.34 -6.20 -17.24
CA ILE A 66 0.32 -6.86 -18.54
C ILE A 66 -0.02 -8.36 -18.42
N GLU A 67 0.44 -9.00 -17.35
CA GLU A 67 0.20 -10.41 -17.09
C GLU A 67 -1.16 -10.65 -16.39
N GLY A 68 -1.94 -9.58 -16.15
CA GLY A 68 -3.23 -9.64 -15.48
C GLY A 68 -3.11 -9.73 -13.95
N GLU A 69 -1.97 -9.38 -13.39
CA GLU A 69 -1.77 -9.38 -11.95
C GLU A 69 -2.61 -8.27 -11.29
N ASN A 70 -3.36 -8.62 -10.25
CA ASN A 70 -4.21 -7.67 -9.53
C ASN A 70 -3.42 -6.99 -8.40
N PRO A 71 -3.41 -5.65 -8.31
CA PRO A 71 -2.78 -4.91 -7.22
C PRO A 71 -3.45 -5.14 -5.87
N VAL A 72 -4.73 -5.53 -5.86
CA VAL A 72 -5.46 -5.85 -4.63
C VAL A 72 -5.43 -7.35 -4.39
N ARG A 73 -4.91 -7.74 -3.23
CA ARG A 73 -4.65 -9.14 -2.87
C ARG A 73 -5.32 -9.49 -1.54
N ALA A 74 -5.34 -10.77 -1.22
CA ALA A 74 -5.87 -11.26 0.06
C ALA A 74 -7.29 -10.75 0.36
N ASN A 75 -8.16 -10.71 -0.66
CA ASN A 75 -9.54 -10.20 -0.55
C ASN A 75 -9.61 -8.78 0.04
N GLY A 76 -8.78 -7.86 -0.45
CA GLY A 76 -8.75 -6.47 0.00
C GLY A 76 -7.83 -6.20 1.20
N LYS A 77 -7.27 -7.21 1.85
CA LYS A 77 -6.37 -6.99 3.00
C LYS A 77 -4.99 -6.48 2.64
N LEU A 78 -4.58 -6.58 1.37
CA LEU A 78 -3.29 -6.11 0.90
C LEU A 78 -3.40 -5.36 -0.42
N PHE A 79 -2.78 -4.18 -0.48
CA PHE A 79 -2.67 -3.35 -1.67
C PHE A 79 -1.21 -3.25 -2.08
N VAL A 80 -0.90 -3.57 -3.35
CA VAL A 80 0.42 -3.32 -3.94
C VAL A 80 0.33 -2.03 -4.75
N ILE A 81 1.09 -1.02 -4.33
CA ILE A 81 1.04 0.31 -4.94
C ILE A 81 2.19 0.57 -5.93
N ASP A 82 3.12 -0.37 -6.06
CA ASP A 82 4.21 -0.26 -7.01
C ASP A 82 3.79 -0.82 -8.38
N GLY A 83 3.90 0.00 -9.40
CA GLY A 83 3.67 -0.38 -10.79
C GLY A 83 4.91 -0.21 -11.66
N GLY A 84 6.07 0.11 -11.05
CA GLY A 84 7.31 0.32 -11.75
C GLY A 84 7.34 1.63 -12.53
N PHE A 85 7.35 2.78 -11.83
CA PHE A 85 7.38 4.12 -12.43
C PHE A 85 8.57 4.37 -13.36
N CYS A 86 9.66 3.62 -13.23
CA CYS A 86 10.80 3.83 -14.10
C CYS A 86 10.51 3.32 -15.53
N ARG A 87 10.94 4.09 -16.53
CA ARG A 87 10.71 3.80 -17.95
C ARG A 87 11.17 2.39 -18.37
N ALA A 88 12.19 1.86 -17.72
CA ALA A 88 12.69 0.51 -18.00
C ALA A 88 11.72 -0.59 -17.55
N MET A 89 10.92 -0.34 -16.50
CA MET A 89 9.94 -1.28 -15.96
C MET A 89 8.61 -1.24 -16.69
N ASN A 90 8.19 -0.07 -17.25
CA ASN A 90 6.89 0.09 -17.91
C ASN A 90 6.65 -0.93 -19.02
N LYS A 91 7.71 -1.37 -19.73
CA LYS A 91 7.61 -2.42 -20.75
C LYS A 91 7.23 -3.79 -20.17
N LYS A 92 7.55 -4.03 -18.90
CA LYS A 92 7.28 -5.30 -18.21
C LYS A 92 5.96 -5.24 -17.45
N THR A 93 5.66 -4.10 -16.83
CA THR A 93 4.49 -3.94 -15.97
C THR A 93 3.25 -3.45 -16.71
N GLY A 94 3.42 -2.68 -17.81
CA GLY A 94 2.33 -2.13 -18.62
C GLY A 94 1.68 -0.87 -18.06
N ILE A 95 2.07 -0.44 -16.86
CA ILE A 95 1.57 0.77 -16.19
C ILE A 95 2.71 1.62 -15.67
N ALA A 96 2.45 2.92 -15.42
CA ALA A 96 3.43 3.81 -14.82
C ALA A 96 3.49 3.68 -13.29
N GLY A 97 2.42 3.19 -12.66
CA GLY A 97 2.34 3.00 -11.21
C GLY A 97 0.94 3.16 -10.68
N TYR A 98 0.81 3.14 -9.35
CA TYR A 98 -0.45 3.33 -8.66
C TYR A 98 -0.38 4.48 -7.67
N THR A 99 -1.51 5.17 -7.48
CA THR A 99 -1.73 6.09 -6.37
C THR A 99 -2.83 5.53 -5.48
N LEU A 100 -2.51 5.33 -4.20
CA LEU A 100 -3.50 5.01 -3.19
C LEU A 100 -4.08 6.30 -2.63
N ILE A 101 -5.38 6.44 -2.72
CA ILE A 101 -6.15 7.57 -2.20
C ILE A 101 -6.97 7.07 -1.02
N TYR A 102 -6.79 7.69 0.15
CA TYR A 102 -7.61 7.46 1.31
C TYR A 102 -8.42 8.71 1.65
N ASN A 103 -9.71 8.55 1.85
CA ASN A 103 -10.59 9.62 2.26
C ASN A 103 -11.71 9.09 3.18
N SER A 104 -12.66 9.97 3.54
CA SER A 104 -13.76 9.58 4.43
C SER A 104 -14.75 8.55 3.87
N HIS A 105 -14.57 8.13 2.63
CA HIS A 105 -15.39 7.11 1.95
C HIS A 105 -14.64 5.79 1.74
N GLY A 106 -13.38 5.70 2.19
CA GLY A 106 -12.57 4.50 2.09
C GLY A 106 -11.31 4.66 1.24
N LEU A 107 -10.80 3.52 0.76
CA LEU A 107 -9.59 3.42 -0.05
C LEU A 107 -9.94 3.33 -1.54
N ARG A 108 -9.15 4.04 -2.35
CA ARG A 108 -9.23 3.97 -3.81
C ARG A 108 -7.83 3.83 -4.39
N LEU A 109 -7.65 2.87 -5.28
CA LEU A 109 -6.41 2.69 -6.02
C LEU A 109 -6.60 3.19 -7.45
N LYS A 110 -5.74 4.10 -7.88
CA LYS A 110 -5.71 4.62 -9.25
C LYS A 110 -4.45 4.16 -9.97
N ALA A 111 -4.61 3.51 -11.10
CA ALA A 111 -3.52 3.18 -12.01
C ALA A 111 -3.19 4.35 -12.92
N HIS A 112 -1.91 4.57 -13.17
CA HIS A 112 -1.41 5.60 -14.08
C HIS A 112 -0.88 4.97 -15.34
N THR A 113 -1.33 5.48 -16.49
CA THR A 113 -0.73 5.12 -17.78
C THR A 113 0.63 5.79 -17.97
N PRO A 114 1.56 5.17 -18.71
CA PRO A 114 2.84 5.79 -19.03
C PRO A 114 2.65 7.13 -19.74
N PHE A 115 3.32 8.16 -19.27
CA PHE A 115 3.34 9.46 -19.95
C PHE A 115 4.16 9.35 -21.25
N THR A 116 3.57 9.78 -22.37
CA THR A 116 4.20 9.70 -23.70
C THR A 116 5.08 10.92 -23.98
N SER A 117 4.48 12.11 -24.06
CA SER A 117 5.19 13.39 -24.24
C SER A 117 4.30 14.57 -23.86
N VAL A 118 4.92 15.71 -23.59
CA VAL A 118 4.20 16.98 -23.37
C VAL A 118 3.43 17.40 -24.63
N GLU A 119 4.00 17.18 -25.79
CA GLU A 119 3.38 17.50 -27.08
C GLU A 119 2.10 16.71 -27.32
N ASP A 120 2.14 15.40 -27.05
CA ASP A 120 0.99 14.51 -27.16
C ASP A 120 -0.11 14.91 -26.16
N ALA A 121 0.26 15.21 -24.94
CA ALA A 121 -0.67 15.67 -23.92
C ALA A 121 -1.37 16.98 -24.29
N LEU A 122 -0.66 17.94 -24.89
CA LEU A 122 -1.22 19.23 -25.27
C LEU A 122 -2.07 19.19 -26.55
N ILE A 123 -1.64 18.41 -27.55
CA ILE A 123 -2.32 18.35 -28.85
C ILE A 123 -3.54 17.42 -28.80
N ASN A 124 -3.42 16.27 -28.17
CA ASN A 124 -4.43 15.24 -28.13
C ASN A 124 -5.26 15.23 -26.84
N ASN A 125 -4.94 16.16 -25.92
CA ASN A 125 -5.53 16.19 -24.58
C ASN A 125 -5.43 14.82 -23.86
N THR A 126 -4.36 14.10 -24.17
CA THR A 126 -4.02 12.85 -23.48
C THR A 126 -3.41 13.21 -22.13
N ASP A 127 -4.27 13.53 -21.19
CA ASP A 127 -3.86 13.56 -19.79
C ASP A 127 -3.49 12.15 -19.35
N ILE A 128 -2.73 12.03 -18.26
CA ILE A 128 -2.44 10.73 -17.66
C ILE A 128 -3.80 10.10 -17.32
N GLU A 129 -4.29 9.26 -18.21
CA GLU A 129 -5.54 8.55 -17.99
C GLU A 129 -5.38 7.68 -16.74
N THR A 130 -6.13 8.00 -15.73
CA THR A 130 -6.18 7.23 -14.51
C THR A 130 -7.42 6.37 -14.52
N SER A 131 -7.26 5.06 -14.67
CA SER A 131 -8.35 4.13 -14.43
C SER A 131 -8.50 3.91 -12.92
N SER A 132 -9.74 3.98 -12.43
CA SER A 132 -10.03 3.60 -11.05
C SER A 132 -10.23 2.09 -11.01
N GLU A 133 -9.23 1.34 -10.51
CA GLU A 133 -9.30 -0.12 -10.56
C GLU A 133 -10.02 -0.74 -9.37
N VAL A 134 -10.00 -0.11 -8.21
CA VAL A 134 -10.68 -0.63 -7.01
C VAL A 134 -11.16 0.51 -6.13
N GLU A 135 -12.43 0.48 -5.81
CA GLU A 135 -13.02 1.26 -4.74
C GLU A 135 -13.41 0.30 -3.60
N GLU A 136 -12.75 0.40 -2.48
CA GLU A 136 -13.30 -0.10 -1.22
C GLU A 136 -14.11 1.05 -0.62
N ASN A 137 -15.41 1.05 -0.91
CA ASN A 137 -16.32 2.03 -0.35
C ASN A 137 -16.81 1.54 0.99
N ASP A 138 -16.43 2.24 2.04
CA ASP A 138 -17.10 2.10 3.33
C ASP A 138 -18.59 2.38 3.17
N LYS A 139 -19.42 1.48 3.67
CA LYS A 139 -20.87 1.64 3.64
C LYS A 139 -21.35 2.90 4.37
N ARG A 140 -20.48 3.46 5.21
CA ARG A 140 -20.72 4.66 6.00
C ARG A 140 -19.49 5.59 5.93
N ARG A 141 -19.74 6.83 5.58
CA ARG A 141 -18.72 7.88 5.60
C ARG A 141 -18.10 8.00 7.00
N MET A 142 -16.79 7.90 7.11
CA MET A 142 -16.05 8.16 8.35
C MET A 142 -16.13 9.64 8.69
N LEU A 143 -16.59 9.97 9.89
CA LEU A 143 -16.63 11.34 10.42
C LEU A 143 -15.45 11.55 11.37
N VAL A 144 -15.12 12.82 11.67
CA VAL A 144 -14.07 13.15 12.64
C VAL A 144 -14.29 12.47 13.98
N LYS A 145 -15.53 12.39 14.45
CA LYS A 145 -15.89 11.72 15.71
C LYS A 145 -15.59 10.22 15.74
N ASP A 146 -15.48 9.58 14.57
CA ASP A 146 -15.21 8.15 14.44
C ASP A 146 -13.70 7.86 14.50
N THR A 147 -12.85 8.89 14.32
CA THR A 147 -11.39 8.78 14.45
C THR A 147 -10.94 8.77 15.91
N ASP A 148 -9.71 8.28 16.17
CA ASP A 148 -9.14 8.28 17.53
C ASP A 148 -9.01 9.69 18.12
N ILE A 149 -8.65 10.67 17.29
CA ILE A 149 -8.61 12.09 17.69
C ILE A 149 -10.03 12.57 18.04
N GLY A 150 -11.01 12.21 17.23
CA GLY A 150 -12.41 12.58 17.47
C GLY A 150 -12.96 11.99 18.77
N LYS A 151 -12.69 10.71 19.03
CA LYS A 151 -13.06 10.05 20.30
C LYS A 151 -12.44 10.72 21.50
N ARG A 152 -11.14 11.09 21.42
CA ARG A 152 -10.46 11.83 22.47
C ARG A 152 -11.11 13.19 22.71
N LEU A 153 -11.40 13.96 21.65
CA LEU A 153 -12.04 15.27 21.76
C LEU A 153 -13.44 15.18 22.39
N ILE A 154 -14.21 14.15 22.07
CA ILE A 154 -15.52 13.91 22.73
C ILE A 154 -15.33 13.69 24.22
N GLY A 155 -14.36 12.88 24.63
CA GLY A 155 -14.06 12.65 26.05
C GLY A 155 -13.64 13.95 26.77
N GLU A 156 -12.81 14.78 26.15
CA GLU A 156 -12.41 16.09 26.69
C GLU A 156 -13.61 17.06 26.83
N ILE A 157 -14.54 17.06 25.87
CA ILE A 157 -15.78 17.85 25.93
C ILE A 157 -16.67 17.37 27.07
N ASP A 158 -16.84 16.06 27.26
CA ASP A 158 -17.63 15.51 28.35
C ASP A 158 -17.04 15.86 29.72
N ASP A 159 -15.71 15.85 29.86
CA ASP A 159 -15.05 16.24 31.10
C ASP A 159 -15.18 17.73 31.39
N LEU A 160 -15.12 18.58 30.36
CA LEU A 160 -15.40 20.01 30.50
C LEU A 160 -16.86 20.29 30.91
N HIS A 161 -17.82 19.54 30.39
CA HIS A 161 -19.22 19.65 30.81
C HIS A 161 -19.37 19.29 32.30
N LYS A 162 -18.77 18.17 32.73
CA LYS A 162 -18.79 17.77 34.16
C LYS A 162 -18.16 18.84 35.06
N LEU A 163 -17.02 19.41 34.61
CA LEU A 163 -16.36 20.50 35.34
C LEU A 163 -17.27 21.70 35.44
N LEU A 164 -17.92 22.12 34.37
CA LEU A 164 -18.83 23.27 34.37
C LEU A 164 -20.04 23.07 35.29
N GLU A 165 -20.62 21.87 35.32
CA GLU A 165 -21.72 21.51 36.19
C GLU A 165 -21.32 21.55 37.69
N ASN A 166 -20.11 21.11 38.01
CA ASN A 166 -19.62 21.03 39.40
C ASN A 166 -19.01 22.35 39.87
N TYR A 167 -18.51 23.20 39.00
CA TYR A 167 -17.94 24.51 39.31
C TYR A 167 -18.91 25.45 40.05
N ARG A 168 -20.22 25.32 39.81
CA ARG A 168 -21.26 26.11 40.48
C ARG A 168 -21.69 25.53 41.83
N ARG A 169 -21.13 24.38 42.24
CA ARG A 169 -21.43 23.71 43.51
C ARG A 169 -20.31 23.86 44.55
N LEU A 170 -19.18 24.51 44.17
CA LEU A 170 -18.12 24.97 45.03
C LEU A 170 -18.37 26.41 45.46
#